data_6ae96dc4f29b604763a5bb9ac117f084
#
_entry.id   6ae96dc4f29b604763a5bb9ac117f084
#
_cell.length_a   1.000
_cell.length_b   1.000
_cell.length_c   1.000
_cell.angle_alpha   90.00
_cell.angle_beta   90.00
_cell.angle_gamma   90.00
#
_symmetry.space_group_name_H-M   'P 1'
#
loop_
_entity.id
_entity.type
_entity.pdbx_description
1 polymer ?
#
loop_
_entity_poly.entity_id
_entity_poly.type
_entity_poly.pdbx_seq_one_letter_code
_entity_poly.pdbx_strand_id
1 'polypeptide(L)'
;MNHQPRSSVGVVGNKGDSQCYLGVQTKVEVIQETLRQKIGYGIDQIRMRLIQPEYTIATSDGMRNGTKEMRYSLIGREVTHDSVCEHLSASGLEGVIAVVACDKPPVGTLAAILEHNRPAIIMSDGAIHPGLDSVTNEKIDIISGFQVAGSEDEDM
;
A
#
# COMPACT_ATOMS: atom_id res chain seq x y z
N MET A 1 16.25 -6.11 36.56
CA MET A 1 15.48 -6.76 35.46
C MET A 1 16.00 -6.22 34.15
N ASN A 2 16.77 -7.04 33.43
CA ASN A 2 17.28 -6.62 32.11
C ASN A 2 16.11 -6.58 31.11
N HIS A 3 15.57 -5.38 30.86
CA HIS A 3 14.71 -5.16 29.70
C HIS A 3 15.58 -5.21 28.44
N GLN A 4 15.73 -6.39 27.85
CA GLN A 4 16.17 -6.45 26.46
C GLN A 4 15.09 -5.77 25.60
N PRO A 5 15.48 -4.85 24.71
CA PRO A 5 14.52 -4.21 23.82
C PRO A 5 13.78 -5.29 23.01
N ARG A 6 12.46 -5.17 22.93
CA ARG A 6 11.65 -6.04 22.10
C ARG A 6 11.75 -5.54 20.67
N SER A 7 12.09 -6.42 19.76
CA SER A 7 12.06 -6.11 18.34
C SER A 7 10.67 -5.63 17.92
N SER A 8 10.59 -4.56 17.14
CA SER A 8 9.33 -3.98 16.70
C SER A 8 9.08 -4.34 15.23
N VAL A 9 7.91 -4.87 14.95
CA VAL A 9 7.45 -5.14 13.59
C VAL A 9 6.19 -4.35 13.31
N GLY A 10 6.15 -3.67 12.18
CA GLY A 10 5.00 -2.89 11.74
C GLY A 10 4.44 -3.37 10.42
N VAL A 11 3.20 -2.98 10.14
CA VAL A 11 2.53 -3.19 8.86
C VAL A 11 2.24 -1.83 8.27
N VAL A 12 2.71 -1.61 7.05
CA VAL A 12 2.50 -0.35 6.30
C VAL A 12 1.65 -0.65 5.08
N GLY A 13 0.64 0.18 4.83
CA GLY A 13 -0.20 0.11 3.64
C GLY A 13 -0.19 1.42 2.86
N ASN A 14 -0.25 1.36 1.54
CA ASN A 14 -0.52 2.54 0.73
C ASN A 14 -2.04 2.69 0.58
N LYS A 15 -2.60 3.80 1.01
CA LYS A 15 -4.04 4.06 0.96
C LYS A 15 -4.37 5.24 0.06
N GLY A 16 -5.31 5.06 -0.84
CA GLY A 16 -5.82 6.07 -1.75
C GLY A 16 -7.25 5.75 -2.20
N ASP A 17 -7.88 6.68 -2.88
CA ASP A 17 -9.29 6.61 -3.24
C ASP A 17 -9.55 5.84 -4.54
N SER A 18 -8.51 5.44 -5.27
CA SER A 18 -8.68 4.71 -6.51
C SER A 18 -8.85 3.21 -6.29
N GLN A 19 -9.42 2.55 -7.30
CA GLN A 19 -9.64 1.10 -7.29
C GLN A 19 -8.37 0.28 -7.09
N CYS A 20 -7.19 0.84 -7.42
CA CYS A 20 -5.90 0.19 -7.17
C CYS A 20 -5.63 -0.10 -5.69
N TYR A 21 -6.30 0.58 -4.77
CA TYR A 21 -6.05 0.50 -3.34
C TYR A 21 -7.16 -0.16 -2.53
N LEU A 22 -8.23 -0.63 -3.16
CA LEU A 22 -9.40 -1.16 -2.45
C LEU A 22 -9.07 -2.38 -1.58
N GLY A 23 -8.14 -3.21 -2.02
CA GLY A 23 -7.74 -4.41 -1.28
C GLY A 23 -6.70 -4.18 -0.19
N VAL A 24 -5.98 -3.05 -0.23
CA VAL A 24 -4.84 -2.79 0.67
C VAL A 24 -5.25 -2.82 2.12
N GLN A 25 -6.30 -2.09 2.49
CA GLN A 25 -6.74 -2.02 3.88
C GLN A 25 -7.12 -3.40 4.43
N THR A 26 -7.92 -4.16 3.69
CA THR A 26 -8.32 -5.51 4.10
C THR A 26 -7.12 -6.43 4.30
N LYS A 27 -6.14 -6.38 3.39
CA LYS A 27 -4.92 -7.17 3.51
C LYS A 27 -4.09 -6.77 4.72
N VAL A 28 -3.94 -5.48 4.98
CA VAL A 28 -3.24 -4.96 6.16
C VAL A 28 -3.92 -5.44 7.44
N GLU A 29 -5.23 -5.37 7.52
CA GLU A 29 -6.00 -5.83 8.69
C GLU A 29 -5.84 -7.35 8.91
N VAL A 30 -5.94 -8.15 7.85
CA VAL A 30 -5.74 -9.62 7.93
C VAL A 30 -4.32 -9.98 8.36
N ILE A 31 -3.31 -9.31 7.80
CA ILE A 31 -1.91 -9.52 8.18
C ILE A 31 -1.73 -9.19 9.67
N GLN A 32 -2.24 -8.04 10.09
CA GLN A 32 -2.08 -7.59 11.47
C GLN A 32 -2.78 -8.53 12.46
N GLU A 33 -3.98 -8.98 12.15
CA GLU A 33 -4.69 -9.93 13.00
C GLU A 33 -3.97 -11.28 13.05
N THR A 34 -3.47 -11.76 11.92
CA THR A 34 -2.66 -13.00 11.85
C THR A 34 -1.40 -12.88 12.70
N LEU A 35 -0.70 -11.75 12.63
CA LEU A 35 0.48 -11.49 13.45
C LEU A 35 0.14 -11.45 14.93
N ARG A 36 -0.96 -10.80 15.33
CA ARG A 36 -1.42 -10.77 16.72
C ARG A 36 -1.65 -12.17 17.25
N GLN A 37 -2.36 -13.00 16.48
CA GLN A 37 -2.63 -14.38 16.85
C GLN A 37 -1.34 -15.19 16.99
N LYS A 38 -0.43 -15.07 16.04
CA LYS A 38 0.85 -15.82 16.05
C LYS A 38 1.81 -15.35 17.15
N ILE A 39 1.93 -14.05 17.34
CA ILE A 39 2.80 -13.46 18.36
C ILE A 39 2.18 -13.66 19.75
N GLY A 40 0.84 -13.55 19.88
CA GLY A 40 0.13 -13.72 21.14
C GLY A 40 0.18 -15.13 21.71
N TYR A 41 0.24 -16.16 20.88
CA TYR A 41 0.35 -17.56 21.31
C TYR A 41 1.79 -18.01 21.67
N GLY A 42 2.81 -17.19 21.38
CA GLY A 42 4.22 -17.50 21.62
C GLY A 42 4.90 -16.56 22.62
N ILE A 43 4.15 -16.03 23.62
CA ILE A 43 4.58 -14.94 24.51
C ILE A 43 5.93 -15.16 25.17
N ASP A 44 6.35 -16.39 25.43
CA ASP A 44 7.61 -16.69 26.10
C ASP A 44 8.83 -16.83 25.16
N GLN A 45 8.63 -16.92 23.84
CA GLN A 45 9.71 -17.17 22.90
C GLN A 45 9.95 -16.05 21.87
N ILE A 46 8.96 -15.22 21.59
CA ILE A 46 9.09 -14.14 20.59
C ILE A 46 8.96 -12.78 21.30
N ARG A 47 10.08 -12.13 21.51
CA ARG A 47 10.14 -10.78 22.10
C ARG A 47 9.85 -9.72 21.02
N MET A 48 8.70 -9.82 20.36
CA MET A 48 8.29 -8.90 19.32
C MET A 48 7.15 -8.01 19.79
N ARG A 49 7.20 -6.75 19.41
CA ARG A 49 6.12 -5.79 19.58
C ARG A 49 5.49 -5.50 18.21
N LEU A 50 4.21 -5.80 18.06
CA LEU A 50 3.45 -5.41 16.89
C LEU A 50 2.99 -3.96 17.05
N ILE A 51 3.38 -3.11 16.11
CA ILE A 51 2.94 -1.72 16.02
C ILE A 51 1.60 -1.66 15.28
N GLN A 52 0.79 -0.67 15.58
CA GLN A 52 -0.44 -0.39 14.83
C GLN A 52 -0.10 -0.14 13.35
N PRO A 53 -0.98 -0.56 12.43
CA PRO A 53 -0.72 -0.34 11.01
C PRO A 53 -0.73 1.15 10.69
N GLU A 54 0.16 1.53 9.83
CA GLU A 54 0.25 2.88 9.30
C GLU A 54 -0.09 2.89 7.81
N TYR A 55 -0.64 4.00 7.37
CA TYR A 55 -1.03 4.17 5.98
C TYR A 55 -0.37 5.41 5.39
N THR A 56 0.36 5.22 4.30
CA THR A 56 0.90 6.32 3.52
C THR A 56 -0.14 6.85 2.54
N ILE A 57 -0.09 8.14 2.27
CA ILE A 57 -0.90 8.73 1.20
C ILE A 57 -0.45 8.16 -0.14
N ALA A 58 -1.40 7.71 -0.94
CA ALA A 58 -1.13 7.24 -2.28
C ALA A 58 -2.20 7.76 -3.24
N THR A 59 -1.78 8.10 -4.44
CA THR A 59 -2.69 8.56 -5.51
C THR A 59 -2.36 7.79 -6.77
N SER A 60 -3.38 7.22 -7.40
CA SER A 60 -3.21 6.48 -8.65
C SER A 60 -2.82 7.38 -9.80
N ASP A 61 -1.84 6.97 -10.58
CA ASP A 61 -1.50 7.62 -11.84
C ASP A 61 -2.62 7.47 -12.88
N GLY A 62 -3.41 6.43 -12.80
CA GLY A 62 -4.60 6.27 -13.61
C GLY A 62 -5.56 7.45 -13.49
N MET A 63 -5.78 7.95 -12.29
CA MET A 63 -6.63 9.14 -12.03
C MET A 63 -6.10 10.42 -12.64
N ARG A 64 -4.82 10.50 -12.96
CA ARG A 64 -4.14 11.68 -13.53
C ARG A 64 -3.79 11.53 -15.00
N ASN A 65 -3.97 10.33 -15.54
CA ASN A 65 -3.58 10.03 -16.92
C ASN A 65 -4.31 10.95 -17.89
N GLY A 66 -3.58 11.48 -18.87
CA GLY A 66 -4.10 12.43 -19.83
C GLY A 66 -4.29 13.87 -19.32
N THR A 67 -4.06 14.14 -18.04
CA THR A 67 -4.16 15.48 -17.46
C THR A 67 -2.79 16.10 -17.16
N LYS A 68 -2.76 17.44 -16.97
CA LYS A 68 -1.54 18.16 -16.54
C LYS A 68 -1.08 17.77 -15.13
N GLU A 69 -1.97 17.20 -14.34
CA GLU A 69 -1.72 16.74 -12.96
C GLU A 69 -0.81 15.51 -12.93
N MET A 70 -0.60 14.83 -14.07
CA MET A 70 0.37 13.72 -14.18
C MET A 70 1.80 14.13 -13.81
N ARG A 71 2.15 15.40 -13.89
CA ARG A 71 3.43 15.95 -13.41
C ARG A 71 3.71 15.69 -11.92
N TYR A 72 2.67 15.45 -11.13
CA TYR A 72 2.80 15.14 -9.70
C TYR A 72 3.03 13.65 -9.41
N SER A 73 3.07 12.80 -10.42
CA SER A 73 3.27 11.35 -10.27
C SER A 73 4.57 11.02 -9.54
N LEU A 74 5.69 11.58 -9.99
CA LEU A 74 6.99 11.34 -9.35
C LEU A 74 7.06 11.96 -7.95
N ILE A 75 6.42 13.10 -7.74
CA ILE A 75 6.30 13.72 -6.41
C ILE A 75 5.56 12.76 -5.47
N GLY A 76 4.50 12.11 -5.92
CA GLY A 76 3.78 11.10 -5.13
C GLY A 76 4.66 9.93 -4.70
N ARG A 77 5.61 9.51 -5.53
CA ARG A 77 6.61 8.50 -5.17
C ARG A 77 7.49 8.97 -4.02
N GLU A 78 8.03 10.20 -4.11
CA GLU A 78 8.88 10.77 -3.07
C GLU A 78 8.11 10.96 -1.75
N VAL A 79 6.88 11.45 -1.80
CA VAL A 79 6.02 11.58 -0.61
C VAL A 79 5.79 10.22 0.06
N THR A 80 5.58 9.17 -0.73
CA THR A 80 5.45 7.81 -0.19
C THR A 80 6.75 7.37 0.49
N HIS A 81 7.89 7.58 -0.17
CA HIS A 81 9.20 7.28 0.39
C HIS A 81 9.39 7.97 1.76
N ASP A 82 9.24 9.29 1.79
CA ASP A 82 9.47 10.08 3.01
C ASP A 82 8.52 9.68 4.14
N SER A 83 7.25 9.43 3.81
CA SER A 83 6.26 8.97 4.79
C SER A 83 6.62 7.61 5.39
N VAL A 84 7.11 6.68 4.58
CA VAL A 84 7.58 5.37 5.09
C VAL A 84 8.85 5.51 5.91
N CYS A 85 9.79 6.35 5.47
CA CYS A 85 11.01 6.64 6.23
C CYS A 85 10.70 7.21 7.62
N GLU A 86 9.81 8.19 7.67
CA GLU A 86 9.38 8.80 8.93
C GLU A 86 8.77 7.75 9.86
N HIS A 87 7.87 6.92 9.33
CA HIS A 87 7.23 5.87 10.12
C HIS A 87 8.23 4.83 10.64
N LEU A 88 9.13 4.34 9.80
CA LEU A 88 10.17 3.38 10.19
C LEU A 88 11.06 3.95 11.31
N SER A 89 11.42 5.23 11.21
CA SER A 89 12.27 5.93 12.18
C SER A 89 11.54 6.22 13.49
N ALA A 90 10.37 6.86 13.41
CA ALA A 90 9.63 7.32 14.58
C ALA A 90 9.11 6.16 15.43
N SER A 91 8.66 5.09 14.79
CA SER A 91 8.15 3.89 15.48
C SER A 91 9.27 2.93 15.90
N GLY A 92 10.52 3.18 15.50
CA GLY A 92 11.65 2.31 15.81
C GLY A 92 11.44 0.89 15.28
N LEU A 93 10.91 0.76 14.05
CA LEU A 93 10.64 -0.54 13.46
C LEU A 93 11.94 -1.24 13.06
N GLU A 94 12.09 -2.47 13.49
CA GLU A 94 13.21 -3.34 13.14
C GLU A 94 12.84 -4.31 11.99
N GLY A 95 11.55 -4.41 11.66
CA GLY A 95 11.05 -5.16 10.53
C GLY A 95 9.72 -4.60 10.06
N VAL A 96 9.40 -4.75 8.78
CA VAL A 96 8.18 -4.21 8.18
C VAL A 96 7.56 -5.18 7.18
N ILE A 97 6.23 -5.24 7.17
CA ILE A 97 5.44 -5.84 6.10
C ILE A 97 4.68 -4.72 5.42
N ALA A 98 4.95 -4.51 4.13
CA ALA A 98 4.33 -3.46 3.34
C ALA A 98 3.35 -4.05 2.33
N VAL A 99 2.13 -3.56 2.33
CA VAL A 99 1.11 -3.85 1.31
C VAL A 99 1.04 -2.66 0.37
N VAL A 100 1.41 -2.86 -0.88
CA VAL A 100 1.60 -1.80 -1.87
C VAL A 100 0.71 -2.02 -3.09
N ALA A 101 0.25 -0.93 -3.68
CA ALA A 101 -0.56 -0.96 -4.88
C ALA A 101 -0.15 0.15 -5.86
N CYS A 102 -0.62 0.04 -7.10
CA CYS A 102 -0.28 0.95 -8.18
C CYS A 102 1.21 0.88 -8.59
N ASP A 103 1.74 1.88 -9.28
CA ASP A 103 3.09 1.86 -9.87
C ASP A 103 4.14 2.69 -9.09
N LYS A 104 3.77 3.79 -8.48
CA LYS A 104 4.71 4.67 -7.76
C LYS A 104 4.91 4.31 -6.29
N PRO A 105 3.85 4.01 -5.51
CA PRO A 105 3.99 3.65 -4.11
C PRO A 105 4.89 2.43 -3.85
N PRO A 106 4.86 1.36 -4.66
CA PRO A 106 5.79 0.25 -4.47
C PRO A 106 7.25 0.67 -4.55
N VAL A 107 7.59 1.55 -5.50
CA VAL A 107 8.96 2.03 -5.69
C VAL A 107 9.38 2.94 -4.53
N GLY A 108 8.53 3.86 -4.10
CA GLY A 108 8.80 4.72 -2.94
C GLY A 108 8.98 3.90 -1.66
N THR A 109 8.09 2.95 -1.41
CA THR A 109 8.17 2.07 -0.24
C THR A 109 9.43 1.21 -0.26
N LEU A 110 9.79 0.63 -1.41
CA LEU A 110 11.02 -0.16 -1.56
C LEU A 110 12.27 0.70 -1.28
N ALA A 111 12.33 1.90 -1.84
CA ALA A 111 13.45 2.81 -1.62
C ALA A 111 13.63 3.14 -0.12
N ALA A 112 12.54 3.46 0.59
CA ALA A 112 12.57 3.72 2.03
C ALA A 112 13.08 2.51 2.85
N ILE A 113 12.60 1.31 2.52
CA ILE A 113 13.03 0.07 3.18
C ILE A 113 14.53 -0.17 2.95
N LEU A 114 15.01 0.02 1.73
CA LEU A 114 16.43 -0.14 1.40
C LEU A 114 17.31 0.90 2.10
N GLU A 115 16.85 2.15 2.17
CA GLU A 115 17.56 3.21 2.90
C GLU A 115 17.71 2.87 4.37
N HIS A 116 16.67 2.37 5.01
CA HIS A 116 16.70 1.98 6.41
C HIS A 116 17.36 0.63 6.66
N ASN A 117 17.64 -0.14 5.61
CA ASN A 117 18.27 -1.46 5.67
C ASN A 117 17.61 -2.37 6.73
N ARG A 118 16.28 -2.48 6.69
CA ARG A 118 15.49 -3.30 7.60
C ARG A 118 14.96 -4.56 6.92
N PRO A 119 14.85 -5.69 7.64
CA PRO A 119 14.13 -6.85 7.15
C PRO A 119 12.71 -6.48 6.74
N ALA A 120 12.31 -6.84 5.53
CA ALA A 120 11.00 -6.47 5.02
C ALA A 120 10.38 -7.53 4.11
N ILE A 121 9.06 -7.54 4.09
CA ILE A 121 8.25 -8.24 3.10
C ILE A 121 7.40 -7.19 2.40
N ILE A 122 7.49 -7.14 1.07
CA ILE A 122 6.64 -6.28 0.25
C ILE A 122 5.65 -7.19 -0.48
N MET A 123 4.37 -6.92 -0.29
CA MET A 123 3.26 -7.63 -0.92
C MET A 123 2.48 -6.69 -1.82
N SER A 124 2.31 -7.07 -3.08
CA SER A 124 1.43 -6.34 -4.00
C SER A 124 -0.04 -6.59 -3.66
N ASP A 125 -0.87 -5.55 -3.80
CA ASP A 125 -2.32 -5.70 -3.71
C ASP A 125 -2.90 -6.50 -4.88
N GLY A 126 -2.18 -6.59 -5.98
CA GLY A 126 -2.55 -7.35 -7.16
C GLY A 126 -3.11 -6.46 -8.28
N ALA A 127 -3.61 -7.11 -9.31
CA ALA A 127 -4.23 -6.43 -10.44
C ALA A 127 -5.68 -6.01 -10.13
N ILE A 128 -6.12 -4.96 -10.79
CA ILE A 128 -7.52 -4.53 -10.75
C ILE A 128 -8.36 -5.57 -11.50
N HIS A 129 -9.47 -6.00 -10.90
CA HIS A 129 -10.42 -6.86 -11.58
C HIS A 129 -11.13 -6.08 -12.69
N PRO A 130 -11.36 -6.70 -13.87
CA PRO A 130 -12.14 -6.08 -14.91
C PRO A 130 -13.57 -5.84 -14.45
N GLY A 131 -14.17 -4.74 -14.90
CA GLY A 131 -15.59 -4.49 -14.82
C GLY A 131 -16.35 -5.19 -15.96
N LEU A 132 -17.65 -4.96 -16.01
CA LEU A 132 -18.51 -5.34 -17.12
C LEU A 132 -19.15 -4.07 -17.68
N ASP A 133 -19.10 -3.93 -18.98
CA ASP A 133 -19.87 -2.93 -19.69
C ASP A 133 -21.36 -3.21 -19.50
N SER A 134 -22.14 -2.21 -19.13
CA SER A 134 -23.58 -2.38 -18.80
C SER A 134 -24.45 -2.63 -20.01
N VAL A 135 -23.98 -2.28 -21.23
CA VAL A 135 -24.71 -2.41 -22.46
C VAL A 135 -24.31 -3.67 -23.22
N THR A 136 -22.99 -3.88 -23.40
CA THR A 136 -22.46 -5.01 -24.18
C THR A 136 -22.23 -6.26 -23.36
N ASN A 137 -22.18 -6.13 -22.03
CA ASN A 137 -21.81 -7.18 -21.07
C ASN A 137 -20.40 -7.76 -21.33
N GLU A 138 -19.56 -7.01 -22.02
CA GLU A 138 -18.16 -7.35 -22.23
C GLU A 138 -17.30 -6.95 -21.04
N LYS A 139 -16.18 -7.66 -20.85
CA LYS A 139 -15.20 -7.28 -19.81
C LYS A 139 -14.46 -6.03 -20.25
N ILE A 140 -14.49 -5.02 -19.39
CA ILE A 140 -13.78 -3.76 -19.59
C ILE A 140 -12.71 -3.59 -18.50
N ASP A 141 -11.56 -3.07 -18.89
CA ASP A 141 -10.49 -2.71 -17.95
C ASP A 141 -10.59 -1.22 -17.54
N ILE A 142 -9.68 -0.78 -16.69
CA ILE A 142 -9.66 0.61 -16.22
C ILE A 142 -9.40 1.60 -17.37
N ILE A 143 -8.69 1.19 -18.42
CA ILE A 143 -8.40 2.05 -19.58
C ILE A 143 -9.68 2.32 -20.36
N SER A 144 -10.49 1.29 -20.56
CA SER A 144 -11.83 1.42 -21.19
C SER A 144 -12.71 2.39 -20.39
N GLY A 145 -12.68 2.31 -19.04
CA GLY A 145 -13.41 3.25 -18.19
C GLY A 145 -12.97 4.72 -18.38
N PHE A 146 -11.68 4.98 -18.59
CA PHE A 146 -11.18 6.32 -18.89
C PHE A 146 -11.55 6.78 -20.30
N GLN A 147 -11.61 5.88 -21.27
CA GLN A 147 -12.07 6.21 -22.61
C GLN A 147 -13.54 6.65 -22.61
N VAL A 148 -14.39 5.96 -21.86
CA VAL A 148 -15.80 6.34 -21.68
C VAL A 148 -15.92 7.71 -21.02
N ALA A 149 -15.20 7.94 -19.91
CA ALA A 149 -15.22 9.22 -19.21
C ALA A 149 -14.72 10.40 -20.06
N GLY A 150 -13.92 10.13 -21.10
CA GLY A 150 -13.42 11.15 -22.04
C GLY A 150 -14.22 11.23 -23.33
N SER A 151 -15.21 10.36 -23.55
CA SER A 151 -16.13 10.42 -24.69
C SER A 151 -17.32 11.32 -24.37
N GLU A 152 -17.88 11.95 -25.41
CA GLU A 152 -19.12 12.73 -25.27
C GLU A 152 -20.38 11.84 -25.11
N ASP A 153 -20.23 10.53 -25.28
CA ASP A 153 -21.27 9.54 -25.05
C ASP A 153 -21.32 9.12 -23.58
N GLU A 154 -22.18 9.77 -22.82
CA GLU A 154 -22.44 9.43 -21.41
C GLU A 154 -23.21 8.10 -21.22
N ASP A 155 -23.61 7.44 -22.30
CA ASP A 155 -24.48 6.25 -22.29
C ASP A 155 -23.73 4.91 -22.50
N MET A 156 -22.38 4.88 -22.48
CA MET A 156 -21.62 3.64 -22.49
C MET A 156 -21.22 3.14 -21.11
#